data_49ddb87440179de44082580d05c6048a
#
_entry.id   49ddb87440179de44082580d05c6048a
#
_cell.length_a   1.000
_cell.length_b   1.000
_cell.length_c   1.000
_cell.angle_alpha   90.00
_cell.angle_beta   90.00
_cell.angle_gamma   90.00
#
_symmetry.space_group_name_H-M   'P 1'
#
loop_
_entity.id
_entity.type
_entity.pdbx_description
1 polymer ?
#
loop_
_entity_poly.entity_id
_entity_poly.type
_entity_poly.pdbx_seq_one_letter_code
_entity_poly.pdbx_strand_id
1 'polypeptide(L)'
;MLLMASSGFGIVQMAEANPGSFWETIRPQFEHKAWQGCSLWDLIQPSFMFMVGIAVPLSCAKRREAGQGFLGMTWHAFTRAVLLILLAVVLSTRAADKQTTWIFTNVLAQIGLGYVFLFLIARLGWEYMTAAIIAILVGYTAFFAMHPLPTPEQFAAIQGIKVPPEGILTGWFGHWSIHFNAAAHFDRWFLNLLPQAQPFAYQAGGYQTLNFIPALATMLGGALTGDFLMRSRLDTKSKAVRLFIAGVLLIFLGTVLDLVALPSVKRIWTPTWAIQSGGWVLILLTGFYSLVEIAGWRRLVFPLVVVGMNSITIYVLHSLCAGWIKEHLHKHLPATAFPAGWEPVIDRCGVLLVLWLICWWLHKQKAFLRL
;
A
#
# COMPACT_ATOMS: atom_id res chain seq x y z
N MET A 1 -3.54 5.79 -6.19
CA MET A 1 -4.08 7.04 -5.60
C MET A 1 -5.49 7.37 -6.08
N LEU A 2 -5.80 7.36 -7.40
CA LEU A 2 -7.17 7.66 -7.88
C LEU A 2 -8.20 6.67 -7.33
N LEU A 3 -7.95 5.37 -7.39
CA LEU A 3 -8.84 4.35 -6.82
C LEU A 3 -9.13 4.61 -5.33
N MET A 4 -8.11 4.92 -4.55
CA MET A 4 -8.27 5.25 -3.13
C MET A 4 -9.08 6.53 -2.94
N ALA A 5 -8.73 7.61 -3.64
CA ALA A 5 -9.39 8.90 -3.51
C ALA A 5 -10.85 8.90 -3.99
N SER A 6 -11.22 7.95 -4.87
CA SER A 6 -12.60 7.70 -5.28
C SER A 6 -13.30 6.63 -4.45
N SER A 7 -12.65 6.06 -3.45
CA SER A 7 -13.16 4.89 -2.71
C SER A 7 -13.73 3.82 -3.66
N GLY A 8 -12.96 3.46 -4.70
CA GLY A 8 -13.35 2.44 -5.69
C GLY A 8 -14.48 2.86 -6.63
N PHE A 9 -14.67 4.16 -6.87
CA PHE A 9 -15.71 4.71 -7.74
C PHE A 9 -17.14 4.29 -7.35
N GLY A 10 -17.35 3.83 -6.12
CA GLY A 10 -18.68 3.40 -5.65
C GLY A 10 -19.13 2.04 -6.20
N ILE A 11 -18.24 1.27 -6.82
CA ILE A 11 -18.57 -0.02 -7.47
C ILE A 11 -19.15 -1.03 -6.47
N VAL A 12 -18.65 -1.07 -5.26
CA VAL A 12 -19.16 -1.99 -4.21
C VAL A 12 -20.60 -1.68 -3.88
N GLN A 13 -20.92 -0.40 -3.64
CA GLN A 13 -22.28 0.05 -3.35
C GLN A 13 -23.23 -0.14 -4.54
N MET A 14 -22.74 0.04 -5.77
CA MET A 14 -23.50 -0.24 -6.98
C MET A 14 -23.83 -1.73 -7.10
N ALA A 15 -22.92 -2.61 -6.76
CA ALA A 15 -23.15 -4.06 -6.75
C ALA A 15 -24.20 -4.44 -5.69
N GLU A 16 -24.12 -3.85 -4.49
CA GLU A 16 -25.11 -4.08 -3.41
C GLU A 16 -26.51 -3.61 -3.79
N ALA A 17 -26.60 -2.48 -4.48
CA ALA A 17 -27.88 -1.92 -4.94
C ALA A 17 -28.48 -2.67 -6.16
N ASN A 18 -27.66 -3.40 -6.93
CA ASN A 18 -28.04 -4.05 -8.17
C ASN A 18 -27.54 -5.51 -8.22
N PRO A 19 -28.12 -6.42 -7.42
CA PRO A 19 -27.75 -7.85 -7.45
C PRO A 19 -27.96 -8.46 -8.86
N GLY A 20 -27.08 -9.36 -9.27
CA GLY A 20 -27.08 -10.00 -10.58
C GLY A 20 -26.58 -9.13 -11.73
N SER A 21 -26.12 -7.91 -11.46
CA SER A 21 -25.62 -6.97 -12.46
C SER A 21 -24.12 -7.16 -12.78
N PHE A 22 -23.64 -6.47 -13.82
CA PHE A 22 -22.21 -6.38 -14.15
C PHE A 22 -21.37 -5.87 -12.96
N TRP A 23 -21.93 -4.98 -12.12
CA TRP A 23 -21.24 -4.46 -10.94
C TRP A 23 -20.88 -5.55 -9.93
N GLU A 24 -21.75 -6.54 -9.75
CA GLU A 24 -21.47 -7.68 -8.87
C GLU A 24 -20.31 -8.54 -9.41
N THR A 25 -20.22 -8.71 -10.71
CA THR A 25 -19.11 -9.44 -11.34
C THR A 25 -17.74 -8.80 -11.09
N ILE A 26 -17.66 -7.47 -11.10
CA ILE A 26 -16.40 -6.74 -10.90
C ILE A 26 -16.11 -6.38 -9.43
N ARG A 27 -17.12 -6.43 -8.55
CA ARG A 27 -17.04 -6.12 -7.13
C ARG A 27 -15.82 -6.75 -6.43
N PRO A 28 -15.50 -8.05 -6.63
CA PRO A 28 -14.38 -8.70 -5.93
C PRO A 28 -13.01 -8.07 -6.22
N GLN A 29 -12.88 -7.25 -7.27
CA GLN A 29 -11.66 -6.51 -7.59
C GLN A 29 -11.58 -5.16 -6.85
N PHE A 30 -12.69 -4.67 -6.30
CA PHE A 30 -12.79 -3.38 -5.60
C PHE A 30 -12.98 -3.51 -4.09
N GLU A 31 -12.88 -4.73 -3.57
CA GLU A 31 -12.90 -5.05 -2.14
C GLU A 31 -11.57 -5.67 -1.71
N HIS A 32 -11.26 -5.51 -0.42
CA HIS A 32 -10.15 -6.24 0.17
C HIS A 32 -10.49 -7.73 0.28
N LYS A 33 -9.54 -8.59 -0.07
CA LYS A 33 -9.65 -10.01 0.28
C LYS A 33 -9.73 -10.17 1.79
N ALA A 34 -10.58 -11.07 2.24
CA ALA A 34 -10.80 -11.32 3.66
C ALA A 34 -9.50 -11.74 4.36
N TRP A 35 -8.74 -12.66 3.76
CA TRP A 35 -7.44 -13.08 4.24
C TRP A 35 -6.49 -13.41 3.10
N GLN A 36 -6.61 -14.59 2.46
CA GLN A 36 -5.77 -15.02 1.34
C GLN A 36 -6.22 -14.44 -0.01
N GLY A 37 -5.25 -14.21 -0.88
CA GLY A 37 -5.47 -13.80 -2.28
C GLY A 37 -5.18 -12.33 -2.55
N CYS A 38 -5.47 -11.92 -3.79
CA CYS A 38 -5.15 -10.60 -4.32
C CYS A 38 -6.35 -10.04 -5.11
N SER A 39 -6.68 -8.80 -4.88
CA SER A 39 -7.61 -8.02 -5.71
C SER A 39 -6.91 -6.77 -6.25
N LEU A 40 -7.52 -6.11 -7.25
CA LEU A 40 -7.01 -4.83 -7.74
C LEU A 40 -6.94 -3.77 -6.62
N TRP A 41 -7.93 -3.77 -5.72
CA TRP A 41 -7.96 -2.89 -4.56
C TRP A 41 -6.79 -3.10 -3.62
N ASP A 42 -6.35 -4.34 -3.46
CA ASP A 42 -5.22 -4.69 -2.60
C ASP A 42 -3.88 -4.20 -3.14
N LEU A 43 -3.76 -3.96 -4.45
CA LEU A 43 -2.54 -3.48 -5.09
C LEU A 43 -2.23 -1.99 -4.83
N ILE A 44 -3.15 -1.21 -4.27
CA ILE A 44 -2.96 0.22 -4.01
C ILE A 44 -1.75 0.46 -3.10
N GLN A 45 -1.68 -0.25 -1.98
CA GLN A 45 -0.62 -0.07 -0.98
C GLN A 45 0.76 -0.55 -1.49
N PRO A 46 0.92 -1.77 -2.06
CA PRO A 46 2.22 -2.19 -2.61
C PRO A 46 2.66 -1.32 -3.80
N SER A 47 1.73 -0.84 -4.65
CA SER A 47 2.07 0.11 -5.72
C SER A 47 2.67 1.40 -5.16
N PHE A 48 2.08 1.94 -4.09
CA PHE A 48 2.61 3.17 -3.48
C PHE A 48 3.99 2.95 -2.86
N MET A 49 4.19 1.86 -2.14
CA MET A 49 5.48 1.49 -1.56
C MET A 49 6.55 1.24 -2.62
N PHE A 50 6.20 0.53 -3.69
CA PHE A 50 7.09 0.27 -4.82
C PHE A 50 7.54 1.58 -5.50
N MET A 51 6.61 2.52 -5.72
CA MET A 51 6.91 3.84 -6.30
C MET A 51 7.80 4.68 -5.39
N VAL A 52 7.63 4.59 -4.06
CA VAL A 52 8.57 5.20 -3.11
C VAL A 52 9.98 4.63 -3.30
N GLY A 53 10.09 3.31 -3.49
CA GLY A 53 11.35 2.65 -3.82
C GLY A 53 11.98 3.18 -5.10
N ILE A 54 11.23 3.26 -6.21
CA ILE A 54 11.70 3.81 -7.49
C ILE A 54 12.25 5.23 -7.31
N ALA A 55 11.62 6.04 -6.47
CA ALA A 55 12.01 7.44 -6.28
C ALA A 55 13.34 7.61 -5.52
N VAL A 56 13.79 6.63 -4.73
CA VAL A 56 15.00 6.75 -3.89
C VAL A 56 16.28 6.90 -4.73
N PRO A 57 16.59 6.04 -5.72
CA PRO A 57 17.78 6.22 -6.56
C PRO A 57 17.79 7.55 -7.29
N LEU A 58 16.63 7.98 -7.83
CA LEU A 58 16.44 9.26 -8.53
C LEU A 58 16.72 10.45 -7.59
N SER A 59 16.18 10.41 -6.38
CA SER A 59 16.38 11.45 -5.36
C SER A 59 17.85 11.52 -4.92
N CYS A 60 18.48 10.37 -4.70
CA CYS A 60 19.89 10.28 -4.32
C CYS A 60 20.81 10.84 -5.40
N ALA A 61 20.55 10.55 -6.69
CA ALA A 61 21.32 11.09 -7.81
C ALA A 61 21.26 12.60 -7.82
N LYS A 62 20.06 13.20 -7.81
CA LYS A 62 19.87 14.66 -7.80
C LYS A 62 20.53 15.35 -6.61
N ARG A 63 20.50 14.75 -5.44
CA ARG A 63 21.13 15.31 -4.23
C ARG A 63 22.64 15.27 -4.29
N ARG A 64 23.22 14.21 -4.87
CA ARG A 64 24.67 14.12 -5.11
C ARG A 64 25.13 15.18 -6.10
N GLU A 65 24.38 15.38 -7.20
CA GLU A 65 24.61 16.45 -8.17
C GLU A 65 24.56 17.84 -7.55
N ALA A 66 23.68 18.03 -6.53
CA ALA A 66 23.59 19.26 -5.73
C ALA A 66 24.65 19.36 -4.61
N GLY A 67 25.64 18.45 -4.57
CA GLY A 67 26.75 18.48 -3.61
C GLY A 67 26.39 18.02 -2.19
N GLN A 68 25.21 17.41 -1.96
CA GLN A 68 24.86 16.92 -0.63
C GLN A 68 25.69 15.69 -0.22
N GLY A 69 26.37 15.79 0.93
CA GLY A 69 27.11 14.68 1.52
C GLY A 69 26.21 13.62 2.14
N PHE A 70 26.84 12.51 2.53
CA PHE A 70 26.16 11.34 3.12
C PHE A 70 25.33 11.68 4.35
N LEU A 71 25.89 12.40 5.31
CA LEU A 71 25.19 12.76 6.55
C LEU A 71 23.95 13.61 6.29
N GLY A 72 24.03 14.59 5.37
CA GLY A 72 22.89 15.41 5.01
C GLY A 72 21.76 14.62 4.36
N MET A 73 22.10 13.66 3.47
CA MET A 73 21.10 12.79 2.86
C MET A 73 20.48 11.81 3.88
N THR A 74 21.27 11.29 4.81
CA THR A 74 20.79 10.39 5.88
C THR A 74 19.85 11.14 6.83
N TRP A 75 20.24 12.36 7.24
CA TRP A 75 19.39 13.22 8.07
C TRP A 75 18.05 13.52 7.39
N HIS A 76 18.08 13.82 6.11
CA HIS A 76 16.83 14.02 5.35
C HIS A 76 15.98 12.73 5.30
N ALA A 77 16.59 11.57 5.09
CA ALA A 77 15.87 10.29 5.10
C ALA A 77 15.23 10.02 6.48
N PHE A 78 15.98 10.31 7.55
CA PHE A 78 15.48 10.19 8.92
C PHE A 78 14.32 11.16 9.20
N THR A 79 14.48 12.44 8.88
CA THR A 79 13.41 13.44 9.06
C THR A 79 12.14 13.05 8.29
N ARG A 80 12.30 12.60 7.05
CA ARG A 80 11.17 12.10 6.25
C ARG A 80 10.47 10.92 6.91
N ALA A 81 11.24 9.96 7.42
CA ALA A 81 10.71 8.79 8.13
C ALA A 81 9.88 9.21 9.34
N VAL A 82 10.43 10.09 10.19
CA VAL A 82 9.74 10.60 11.38
C VAL A 82 8.46 11.35 11.00
N LEU A 83 8.51 12.25 10.02
CA LEU A 83 7.34 13.02 9.58
C LEU A 83 6.24 12.11 9.03
N LEU A 84 6.57 11.06 8.29
CA LEU A 84 5.60 10.09 7.79
C LEU A 84 4.95 9.30 8.94
N ILE A 85 5.72 8.87 9.94
CA ILE A 85 5.20 8.17 11.11
C ILE A 85 4.28 9.10 11.92
N LEU A 86 4.70 10.33 12.18
CA LEU A 86 3.87 11.31 12.92
C LEU A 86 2.57 11.61 12.17
N LEU A 87 2.65 11.84 10.86
CA LEU A 87 1.46 12.05 10.02
C LEU A 87 0.53 10.84 10.06
N ALA A 88 1.08 9.64 10.04
CA ALA A 88 0.33 8.40 10.15
C ALA A 88 -0.44 8.29 11.48
N VAL A 89 0.22 8.61 12.59
CA VAL A 89 -0.40 8.62 13.93
C VAL A 89 -1.50 9.67 14.01
N VAL A 90 -1.26 10.89 13.50
CA VAL A 90 -2.28 11.94 13.43
C VAL A 90 -3.51 11.50 12.65
N LEU A 91 -3.32 10.87 11.47
CA LEU A 91 -4.43 10.40 10.64
C LEU A 91 -5.17 9.18 11.24
N SER A 92 -4.51 8.41 12.10
CA SER A 92 -5.12 7.27 12.80
C SER A 92 -5.92 7.70 14.03
N THR A 93 -5.60 8.88 14.60
CA THR A 93 -6.29 9.44 15.76
C THR A 93 -7.54 10.19 15.29
N ARG A 94 -8.73 9.76 15.76
CA ARG A 94 -10.01 10.38 15.41
C ARG A 94 -10.31 11.54 16.33
N ALA A 95 -11.11 12.48 15.85
CA ALA A 95 -11.55 13.64 16.65
C ALA A 95 -12.33 13.25 17.92
N ALA A 96 -12.98 12.07 17.91
CA ALA A 96 -13.70 11.53 19.07
C ALA A 96 -12.80 10.77 20.06
N ASP A 97 -11.54 10.50 19.71
CA ASP A 97 -10.62 9.76 20.57
C ASP A 97 -10.15 10.67 21.72
N LYS A 98 -10.18 10.15 22.95
CA LYS A 98 -9.76 10.90 24.15
C LYS A 98 -8.25 11.07 24.25
N GLN A 99 -7.47 10.30 23.48
CA GLN A 99 -6.01 10.32 23.45
C GLN A 99 -5.47 9.87 22.10
N THR A 100 -4.18 10.04 21.89
CA THR A 100 -3.49 9.60 20.67
C THR A 100 -3.63 8.11 20.44
N THR A 101 -4.03 7.74 19.23
CA THR A 101 -4.16 6.33 18.80
C THR A 101 -2.84 5.86 18.19
N TRP A 102 -2.08 5.10 18.96
CA TRP A 102 -0.78 4.55 18.54
C TRP A 102 -0.96 3.28 17.72
N ILE A 103 -1.24 3.44 16.42
CA ILE A 103 -1.36 2.33 15.46
C ILE A 103 -0.47 2.63 14.25
N PHE A 104 0.39 1.68 13.87
CA PHE A 104 1.40 1.85 12.80
C PHE A 104 1.09 1.01 11.55
N THR A 105 -0.17 0.61 11.37
CA THR A 105 -0.56 -0.30 10.28
C THR A 105 -0.90 0.41 8.97
N ASN A 106 -1.05 1.75 8.97
CA ASN A 106 -1.33 2.48 7.73
C ASN A 106 -0.08 2.62 6.83
N VAL A 107 -0.31 2.89 5.55
CA VAL A 107 0.75 2.94 4.53
C VAL A 107 1.87 3.94 4.84
N LEU A 108 1.54 5.11 5.44
CA LEU A 108 2.56 6.13 5.75
C LEU A 108 3.47 5.68 6.88
N ALA A 109 2.92 5.06 7.94
CA ALA A 109 3.71 4.49 9.03
C ALA A 109 4.63 3.39 8.51
N GLN A 110 4.11 2.48 7.69
CA GLN A 110 4.87 1.37 7.11
C GLN A 110 6.04 1.87 6.25
N ILE A 111 5.81 2.90 5.43
CA ILE A 111 6.88 3.54 4.66
C ILE A 111 7.87 4.22 5.60
N GLY A 112 7.40 5.01 6.57
CA GLY A 112 8.25 5.72 7.50
C GLY A 112 9.19 4.79 8.27
N LEU A 113 8.67 3.68 8.83
CA LEU A 113 9.45 2.67 9.56
C LEU A 113 10.51 2.01 8.67
N GLY A 114 10.22 1.77 7.38
CA GLY A 114 11.16 1.16 6.44
C GLY A 114 12.10 2.15 5.73
N TYR A 115 11.81 3.46 5.73
CA TYR A 115 12.44 4.40 4.80
C TYR A 115 13.94 4.60 5.00
N VAL A 116 14.41 4.67 6.25
CA VAL A 116 15.83 4.83 6.55
C VAL A 116 16.62 3.59 6.09
N PHE A 117 16.10 2.41 6.36
CA PHE A 117 16.71 1.14 5.91
C PHE A 117 16.73 1.05 4.38
N LEU A 118 15.62 1.42 3.72
CA LEU A 118 15.55 1.51 2.26
C LEU A 118 16.64 2.41 1.71
N PHE A 119 16.80 3.62 2.25
CA PHE A 119 17.81 4.59 1.83
C PHE A 119 19.24 4.03 2.01
N LEU A 120 19.53 3.44 3.17
CA LEU A 120 20.86 2.90 3.46
C LEU A 120 21.21 1.73 2.54
N ILE A 121 20.30 0.76 2.36
CA ILE A 121 20.54 -0.43 1.54
C ILE A 121 20.63 -0.07 0.05
N ALA A 122 19.74 0.82 -0.44
CA ALA A 122 19.74 1.22 -1.85
C ALA A 122 21.04 1.90 -2.31
N ARG A 123 21.83 2.43 -1.38
CA ARG A 123 23.14 3.04 -1.67
C ARG A 123 24.27 2.04 -1.88
N LEU A 124 24.11 0.83 -1.37
CA LEU A 124 25.15 -0.19 -1.43
C LEU A 124 25.25 -0.85 -2.81
N GLY A 125 24.17 -0.78 -3.61
CA GLY A 125 24.13 -1.34 -4.95
C GLY A 125 23.07 -2.43 -5.09
N TRP A 126 22.89 -2.90 -6.33
CA TRP A 126 21.83 -3.85 -6.67
C TRP A 126 22.03 -5.23 -6.01
N GLU A 127 23.26 -5.68 -5.84
CA GLU A 127 23.57 -6.96 -5.18
C GLU A 127 23.08 -6.96 -3.72
N TYR A 128 23.37 -5.87 -2.99
CA TYR A 128 22.96 -5.74 -1.59
C TYR A 128 21.44 -5.57 -1.46
N MET A 129 20.81 -4.84 -2.39
CA MET A 129 19.34 -4.75 -2.43
C MET A 129 18.72 -6.12 -2.63
N THR A 130 19.24 -6.91 -3.57
CA THR A 130 18.75 -8.27 -3.84
C THR A 130 18.96 -9.20 -2.65
N ALA A 131 20.17 -9.19 -2.07
CA ALA A 131 20.47 -9.98 -0.87
C ALA A 131 19.57 -9.60 0.31
N ALA A 132 19.32 -8.30 0.53
CA ALA A 132 18.43 -7.82 1.57
C ALA A 132 16.96 -8.26 1.33
N ILE A 133 16.46 -8.21 0.09
CA ILE A 133 15.12 -8.73 -0.25
C ILE A 133 15.02 -10.21 0.14
N ILE A 134 15.97 -11.03 -0.28
CA ILE A 134 15.98 -12.47 0.03
C ILE A 134 16.04 -12.68 1.54
N ALA A 135 16.98 -12.02 2.23
CA ALA A 135 17.14 -12.14 3.67
C ALA A 135 15.87 -11.74 4.45
N ILE A 136 15.22 -10.64 4.05
CA ILE A 136 13.96 -10.18 4.66
C ILE A 136 12.86 -11.21 4.45
N LEU A 137 12.64 -11.69 3.22
CA LEU A 137 11.55 -12.61 2.92
C LEU A 137 11.75 -13.96 3.60
N VAL A 138 12.98 -14.51 3.59
CA VAL A 138 13.31 -15.76 4.28
C VAL A 138 13.23 -15.60 5.80
N GLY A 139 13.81 -14.53 6.34
CA GLY A 139 13.80 -14.26 7.78
C GLY A 139 12.38 -14.03 8.31
N TYR A 140 11.51 -13.34 7.56
CA TYR A 140 10.12 -13.13 7.95
C TYR A 140 9.30 -14.42 7.90
N THR A 141 9.58 -15.28 6.92
CA THR A 141 9.01 -16.64 6.87
C THR A 141 9.40 -17.45 8.10
N ALA A 142 10.71 -17.48 8.41
CA ALA A 142 11.21 -18.21 9.58
C ALA A 142 10.61 -17.68 10.90
N PHE A 143 10.49 -16.36 11.04
CA PHE A 143 9.89 -15.74 12.22
C PHE A 143 8.45 -16.21 12.46
N PHE A 144 7.63 -16.34 11.42
CA PHE A 144 6.28 -16.87 11.53
C PHE A 144 6.29 -18.39 11.78
N ALA A 145 7.09 -19.14 11.05
CA ALA A 145 7.17 -20.60 11.14
C ALA A 145 7.67 -21.08 12.51
N MET A 146 8.49 -20.29 13.20
CA MET A 146 8.99 -20.61 14.55
C MET A 146 7.99 -20.26 15.65
N HIS A 147 6.91 -19.53 15.34
CA HIS A 147 5.87 -19.21 16.32
C HIS A 147 4.97 -20.42 16.53
N PRO A 148 4.56 -20.74 17.78
CA PRO A 148 3.67 -21.86 18.03
C PRO A 148 2.36 -21.78 17.25
N LEU A 149 1.85 -22.94 16.83
CA LEU A 149 0.52 -23.02 16.23
C LEU A 149 -0.54 -22.65 17.24
N PRO A 150 -1.63 -21.96 16.83
CA PRO A 150 -2.73 -21.64 17.72
C PRO A 150 -3.45 -22.92 18.19
N THR A 151 -3.81 -22.94 19.49
CA THR A 151 -4.56 -24.07 20.08
C THR A 151 -6.07 -23.88 19.90
N PRO A 152 -6.87 -24.98 19.95
CA PRO A 152 -8.33 -24.89 19.90
C PRO A 152 -8.92 -23.99 21.00
N GLU A 153 -8.31 -23.95 22.18
CA GLU A 153 -8.74 -23.10 23.31
C GLU A 153 -8.51 -21.62 22.99
N GLN A 154 -7.41 -21.29 22.31
CA GLN A 154 -7.14 -19.91 21.87
C GLN A 154 -8.16 -19.46 20.83
N PHE A 155 -8.56 -20.33 19.90
CA PHE A 155 -9.65 -20.02 18.97
C PHE A 155 -10.99 -19.84 19.69
N ALA A 156 -11.29 -20.68 20.69
CA ALA A 156 -12.52 -20.56 21.49
C ALA A 156 -12.54 -19.28 22.33
N ALA A 157 -11.39 -18.82 22.84
CA ALA A 157 -11.28 -17.61 23.67
C ALA A 157 -11.61 -16.30 22.91
N ILE A 158 -11.60 -16.32 21.57
CA ILE A 158 -12.04 -15.17 20.73
C ILE A 158 -13.50 -15.28 20.30
N GLN A 159 -14.32 -16.04 21.00
CA GLN A 159 -15.77 -16.02 20.77
C GLN A 159 -16.30 -14.59 20.96
N GLY A 160 -16.98 -14.08 19.93
CA GLY A 160 -17.46 -12.69 19.89
C GLY A 160 -16.60 -11.73 19.04
N ILE A 161 -15.37 -12.11 18.68
CA ILE A 161 -14.60 -11.40 17.66
C ILE A 161 -15.05 -11.91 16.28
N LYS A 162 -15.41 -11.00 15.38
CA LYS A 162 -15.69 -11.35 13.97
C LYS A 162 -14.38 -11.72 13.27
N VAL A 163 -13.96 -12.98 13.43
CA VAL A 163 -12.86 -13.55 12.64
C VAL A 163 -13.46 -14.13 11.36
N PRO A 164 -13.03 -13.67 10.18
CA PRO A 164 -13.50 -14.30 8.95
C PRO A 164 -13.02 -15.76 8.93
N PRO A 165 -13.87 -16.74 8.56
CA PRO A 165 -13.49 -18.15 8.51
C PRO A 165 -12.21 -18.39 7.69
N GLU A 166 -12.01 -17.63 6.62
CA GLU A 166 -10.84 -17.67 5.76
C GLU A 166 -9.55 -17.21 6.45
N GLY A 167 -9.66 -16.53 7.60
CA GLY A 167 -8.52 -16.09 8.41
C GLY A 167 -7.98 -17.15 9.34
N ILE A 168 -8.70 -18.28 9.53
CA ILE A 168 -8.28 -19.42 10.34
C ILE A 168 -7.70 -20.47 9.41
N LEU A 169 -6.38 -20.58 9.40
CA LEU A 169 -5.65 -21.54 8.59
C LEU A 169 -5.25 -22.76 9.41
N THR A 170 -5.10 -23.92 8.75
CA THR A 170 -4.80 -25.19 9.40
C THR A 170 -3.48 -25.78 8.91
N GLY A 171 -2.95 -26.78 9.63
CA GLY A 171 -1.69 -27.42 9.31
C GLY A 171 -0.53 -26.43 9.29
N TRP A 172 0.37 -26.56 8.31
CA TRP A 172 1.52 -25.66 8.15
C TRP A 172 1.11 -24.19 8.00
N PHE A 173 0.03 -23.90 7.30
CA PHE A 173 -0.46 -22.54 7.10
C PHE A 173 -1.03 -21.91 8.37
N GLY A 174 -1.31 -22.68 9.42
CA GLY A 174 -1.80 -22.20 10.72
C GLY A 174 -0.92 -21.13 11.36
N HIS A 175 0.39 -21.13 11.10
CA HIS A 175 1.32 -20.08 11.56
C HIS A 175 0.98 -18.67 11.04
N TRP A 176 0.20 -18.57 9.96
CA TRP A 176 -0.26 -17.30 9.35
C TRP A 176 -1.73 -17.00 9.64
N SER A 177 -2.34 -17.65 10.63
CA SER A 177 -3.73 -17.38 11.02
C SER A 177 -3.89 -15.96 11.58
N ILE A 178 -5.04 -15.35 11.30
CA ILE A 178 -5.38 -14.02 11.82
C ILE A 178 -5.34 -13.99 13.34
N HIS A 179 -4.82 -12.96 13.96
CA HIS A 179 -4.68 -12.70 15.40
C HIS A 179 -3.78 -13.66 16.19
N PHE A 180 -3.36 -14.80 15.61
CA PHE A 180 -2.56 -15.82 16.32
C PHE A 180 -1.14 -15.97 15.80
N ASN A 181 -0.78 -15.23 14.75
CA ASN A 181 0.55 -15.25 14.16
C ASN A 181 1.59 -14.46 14.99
N ALA A 182 2.86 -14.68 14.69
CA ALA A 182 3.98 -14.05 15.38
C ALA A 182 3.91 -12.51 15.42
N ALA A 183 3.46 -11.86 14.34
CA ALA A 183 3.35 -10.41 14.27
C ALA A 183 2.20 -9.87 15.15
N ALA A 184 1.09 -10.60 15.26
CA ALA A 184 0.00 -10.27 16.17
C ALA A 184 0.43 -10.40 17.64
N HIS A 185 1.27 -11.41 17.94
CA HIS A 185 1.86 -11.56 19.28
C HIS A 185 2.79 -10.39 19.62
N PHE A 186 3.63 -9.97 18.67
CA PHE A 186 4.48 -8.80 18.82
C PHE A 186 3.66 -7.54 19.07
N ASP A 187 2.61 -7.29 18.30
CA ASP A 187 1.79 -6.09 18.45
C ASP A 187 1.06 -6.04 19.80
N ARG A 188 0.61 -7.16 20.32
CA ARG A 188 0.05 -7.22 21.69
C ARG A 188 1.05 -6.80 22.76
N TRP A 189 2.31 -7.17 22.62
CA TRP A 189 3.37 -6.72 23.51
C TRP A 189 3.72 -5.26 23.27
N PHE A 190 4.06 -4.91 22.04
CA PHE A 190 4.64 -3.61 21.69
C PHE A 190 3.66 -2.45 21.88
N LEU A 191 2.42 -2.59 21.40
CA LEU A 191 1.45 -1.50 21.47
C LEU A 191 0.96 -1.24 22.90
N ASN A 192 0.99 -2.25 23.78
CA ASN A 192 0.68 -2.06 25.21
C ASN A 192 1.82 -1.38 26.01
N LEU A 193 3.00 -1.19 25.43
CA LEU A 193 4.03 -0.30 26.01
C LEU A 193 3.72 1.19 25.79
N LEU A 194 2.80 1.48 24.88
CA LEU A 194 2.39 2.86 24.55
C LEU A 194 1.10 3.22 25.29
N PRO A 195 0.83 4.49 25.58
CA PRO A 195 -0.42 4.91 26.21
C PRO A 195 -1.61 4.54 25.33
N GLN A 196 -2.50 3.68 25.84
CA GLN A 196 -3.71 3.22 25.16
C GLN A 196 -4.95 3.52 26.02
N ALA A 197 -6.08 3.88 25.38
CA ALA A 197 -7.35 4.10 26.09
C ALA A 197 -7.90 2.80 26.72
N GLN A 198 -7.63 1.67 26.08
CA GLN A 198 -7.91 0.31 26.52
C GLN A 198 -6.73 -0.58 26.16
N PRO A 199 -6.45 -1.66 26.92
CA PRO A 199 -5.40 -2.59 26.54
C PRO A 199 -5.59 -3.10 25.10
N PHE A 200 -4.52 -3.04 24.31
CA PHE A 200 -4.56 -3.53 22.93
C PHE A 200 -4.62 -5.06 22.92
N ALA A 201 -5.67 -5.61 22.36
CA ALA A 201 -5.84 -7.05 22.22
C ALA A 201 -5.52 -7.51 20.79
N TYR A 202 -6.07 -6.82 19.78
CA TYR A 202 -5.87 -7.10 18.35
C TYR A 202 -6.35 -5.94 17.48
N GLN A 203 -5.86 -5.89 16.25
CA GLN A 203 -6.38 -5.00 15.23
C GLN A 203 -7.47 -5.74 14.43
N ALA A 204 -8.70 -5.20 14.39
CA ALA A 204 -9.88 -5.85 13.82
C ALA A 204 -9.69 -6.41 12.39
N GLY A 205 -8.91 -5.73 11.56
CA GLY A 205 -8.61 -6.19 10.21
C GLY A 205 -7.42 -7.16 10.12
N GLY A 206 -6.72 -7.46 11.22
CA GLY A 206 -5.55 -8.34 11.23
C GLY A 206 -4.26 -7.69 10.69
N TYR A 207 -4.22 -6.36 10.49
CA TYR A 207 -3.02 -5.66 10.09
C TYR A 207 -2.03 -5.52 11.25
N GLN A 208 -0.73 -5.61 10.95
CA GLN A 208 0.33 -5.67 11.97
C GLN A 208 1.39 -4.59 11.75
N THR A 209 2.01 -4.14 12.85
CA THR A 209 3.10 -3.17 12.81
C THR A 209 4.31 -3.70 12.05
N LEU A 210 4.70 -4.97 12.28
CA LEU A 210 5.85 -5.60 11.65
C LEU A 210 5.76 -5.76 10.12
N ASN A 211 4.62 -5.47 9.51
CA ASN A 211 4.46 -5.48 8.06
C ASN A 211 5.47 -4.57 7.35
N PHE A 212 6.03 -3.56 8.02
CA PHE A 212 7.05 -2.69 7.45
C PHE A 212 8.30 -3.47 7.01
N ILE A 213 8.60 -4.60 7.65
CA ILE A 213 9.77 -5.43 7.33
C ILE A 213 9.65 -6.04 5.93
N PRO A 214 8.63 -6.87 5.61
CA PRO A 214 8.47 -7.37 4.25
C PRO A 214 8.02 -6.29 3.25
N ALA A 215 7.36 -5.21 3.69
CA ALA A 215 7.09 -4.05 2.85
C ALA A 215 8.39 -3.33 2.42
N LEU A 216 9.45 -3.35 3.26
CA LEU A 216 10.77 -2.89 2.86
C LEU A 216 11.33 -3.69 1.67
N ALA A 217 11.08 -5.01 1.60
CA ALA A 217 11.45 -5.80 0.42
C ALA A 217 10.71 -5.33 -0.84
N THR A 218 9.42 -4.98 -0.74
CA THR A 218 8.65 -4.37 -1.84
C THR A 218 9.23 -3.02 -2.25
N MET A 219 9.62 -2.16 -1.31
CA MET A 219 10.27 -0.88 -1.61
C MET A 219 11.66 -1.08 -2.24
N LEU A 220 12.45 -2.05 -1.79
CA LEU A 220 13.74 -2.40 -2.40
C LEU A 220 13.57 -2.92 -3.84
N GLY A 221 12.54 -3.71 -4.12
CA GLY A 221 12.15 -4.10 -5.48
C GLY A 221 11.88 -2.89 -6.38
N GLY A 222 11.19 -1.88 -5.83
CA GLY A 222 11.04 -0.58 -6.48
C GLY A 222 12.37 0.13 -6.72
N ALA A 223 13.28 0.13 -5.74
CA ALA A 223 14.61 0.76 -5.88
C ALA A 223 15.47 0.07 -6.95
N LEU A 224 15.43 -1.27 -7.01
CA LEU A 224 16.07 -2.06 -8.09
C LEU A 224 15.51 -1.66 -9.47
N THR A 225 14.20 -1.52 -9.56
CA THR A 225 13.53 -1.10 -10.80
C THR A 225 13.94 0.32 -11.19
N GLY A 226 13.98 1.25 -10.23
CA GLY A 226 14.44 2.62 -10.46
C GLY A 226 15.89 2.69 -10.92
N ASP A 227 16.79 1.93 -10.31
CA ASP A 227 18.19 1.82 -10.68
C ASP A 227 18.35 1.22 -12.09
N PHE A 228 17.60 0.15 -12.41
CA PHE A 228 17.55 -0.44 -13.74
C PHE A 228 17.09 0.55 -14.81
N LEU A 229 16.00 1.28 -14.55
CA LEU A 229 15.49 2.28 -15.52
C LEU A 229 16.47 3.41 -15.78
N MET A 230 17.22 3.85 -14.75
CA MET A 230 18.21 4.92 -14.87
C MET A 230 19.51 4.47 -15.55
N ARG A 231 20.07 3.36 -15.11
CA ARG A 231 21.44 2.96 -15.48
C ARG A 231 21.53 2.04 -16.69
N SER A 232 20.43 1.34 -17.01
CA SER A 232 20.43 0.43 -18.15
C SER A 232 20.59 1.19 -19.47
N ARG A 233 21.52 0.73 -20.30
CA ARG A 233 21.76 1.26 -21.66
C ARG A 233 20.79 0.71 -22.71
N LEU A 234 19.83 -0.11 -22.31
CA LEU A 234 18.83 -0.68 -23.19
C LEU A 234 17.88 0.41 -23.72
N ASP A 235 17.35 0.18 -24.91
CA ASP A 235 16.28 0.99 -25.48
C ASP A 235 14.97 0.85 -24.68
N THR A 236 14.05 1.77 -24.89
CA THR A 236 12.78 1.85 -24.14
C THR A 236 11.93 0.59 -24.25
N LYS A 237 11.85 0.00 -25.46
CA LYS A 237 11.07 -1.24 -25.69
C LYS A 237 11.68 -2.42 -24.96
N SER A 238 13.00 -2.59 -25.03
CA SER A 238 13.73 -3.65 -24.33
C SER A 238 13.61 -3.54 -22.81
N LYS A 239 13.62 -2.32 -22.25
CA LYS A 239 13.32 -2.10 -20.83
C LYS A 239 11.91 -2.56 -20.48
N ALA A 240 10.90 -2.15 -21.26
CA ALA A 240 9.51 -2.52 -21.03
C ALA A 240 9.33 -4.05 -21.07
N VAL A 241 9.88 -4.75 -22.07
CA VAL A 241 9.80 -6.20 -22.20
C VAL A 241 10.42 -6.91 -20.98
N ARG A 242 11.61 -6.46 -20.53
CA ARG A 242 12.25 -7.09 -19.35
C ARG A 242 11.45 -6.88 -18.07
N LEU A 243 10.88 -5.69 -17.86
CA LEU A 243 10.02 -5.42 -16.70
C LEU A 243 8.75 -6.25 -16.76
N PHE A 244 8.14 -6.41 -17.95
CA PHE A 244 6.97 -7.26 -18.15
C PHE A 244 7.28 -8.72 -17.81
N ILE A 245 8.37 -9.27 -18.36
CA ILE A 245 8.79 -10.65 -18.09
C ILE A 245 9.05 -10.85 -16.59
N ALA A 246 9.78 -9.93 -15.96
CA ALA A 246 10.04 -9.98 -14.52
C ALA A 246 8.72 -9.96 -13.72
N GLY A 247 7.75 -9.12 -14.12
CA GLY A 247 6.43 -9.08 -13.50
C GLY A 247 5.68 -10.41 -13.61
N VAL A 248 5.65 -11.01 -14.80
CA VAL A 248 5.02 -12.31 -15.04
C VAL A 248 5.68 -13.41 -14.20
N LEU A 249 7.02 -13.46 -14.18
CA LEU A 249 7.78 -14.46 -13.40
C LEU A 249 7.51 -14.32 -11.90
N LEU A 250 7.43 -13.09 -11.37
CA LEU A 250 7.12 -12.87 -9.96
C LEU A 250 5.67 -13.26 -9.63
N ILE A 251 4.70 -12.98 -10.49
CA ILE A 251 3.32 -13.44 -10.31
C ILE A 251 3.27 -14.96 -10.30
N PHE A 252 3.93 -15.62 -11.26
CA PHE A 252 4.00 -17.07 -11.33
C PHE A 252 4.63 -17.67 -10.06
N LEU A 253 5.80 -17.16 -9.66
CA LEU A 253 6.49 -17.60 -8.46
C LEU A 253 5.61 -17.40 -7.21
N GLY A 254 5.00 -16.21 -7.05
CA GLY A 254 4.10 -15.92 -5.92
C GLY A 254 2.88 -16.85 -5.90
N THR A 255 2.31 -17.15 -7.07
CA THR A 255 1.16 -18.09 -7.16
C THR A 255 1.57 -19.52 -6.79
N VAL A 256 2.73 -20.00 -7.27
CA VAL A 256 3.24 -21.32 -6.88
C VAL A 256 3.51 -21.39 -5.37
N LEU A 257 4.16 -20.39 -4.81
CA LEU A 257 4.42 -20.34 -3.37
C LEU A 257 3.13 -20.32 -2.54
N ASP A 258 2.10 -19.60 -2.99
CA ASP A 258 0.78 -19.53 -2.32
C ASP A 258 0.11 -20.91 -2.25
N LEU A 259 0.28 -21.70 -3.30
CA LEU A 259 -0.33 -23.05 -3.38
C LEU A 259 0.40 -24.11 -2.53
N VAL A 260 1.75 -24.01 -2.43
CA VAL A 260 2.54 -25.13 -1.90
C VAL A 260 3.31 -24.83 -0.61
N ALA A 261 3.60 -23.57 -0.30
CA ALA A 261 4.54 -23.25 0.76
C ALA A 261 4.07 -22.17 1.76
N LEU A 262 3.53 -21.06 1.29
CA LEU A 262 3.27 -19.86 2.11
C LEU A 262 2.01 -19.15 1.63
N PRO A 263 1.00 -18.90 2.47
CA PRO A 263 -0.23 -18.24 2.05
C PRO A 263 0.04 -16.79 1.63
N SER A 264 -0.60 -16.35 0.56
CA SER A 264 -0.52 -14.95 0.08
C SER A 264 -1.51 -14.09 0.87
N VAL A 265 -1.03 -13.42 1.92
CA VAL A 265 -1.85 -12.61 2.83
C VAL A 265 -1.33 -11.17 2.90
N LYS A 266 -2.11 -10.25 2.38
CA LYS A 266 -1.81 -8.80 2.41
C LYS A 266 -1.70 -8.25 3.82
N ARG A 267 -2.65 -8.62 4.69
CA ARG A 267 -2.83 -7.98 6.00
C ARG A 267 -1.67 -8.21 6.96
N ILE A 268 -0.88 -9.26 6.75
CA ILE A 268 0.38 -9.55 7.44
C ILE A 268 1.59 -9.48 6.51
N TRP A 269 1.38 -8.98 5.29
CA TRP A 269 2.41 -8.78 4.27
C TRP A 269 3.33 -9.98 4.09
N THR A 270 2.76 -11.16 3.87
CA THR A 270 3.56 -12.39 3.71
C THR A 270 4.58 -12.27 2.58
N PRO A 271 5.70 -13.01 2.62
CA PRO A 271 6.67 -13.06 1.54
C PRO A 271 6.05 -13.35 0.17
N THR A 272 5.13 -14.31 0.12
CA THR A 272 4.36 -14.64 -1.08
C THR A 272 3.56 -13.45 -1.60
N TRP A 273 2.89 -12.72 -0.69
CA TRP A 273 2.20 -11.48 -1.04
C TRP A 273 3.14 -10.42 -1.61
N ALA A 274 4.31 -10.22 -0.97
CA ALA A 274 5.29 -9.24 -1.44
C ALA A 274 5.78 -9.56 -2.87
N ILE A 275 6.04 -10.83 -3.16
CA ILE A 275 6.46 -11.31 -4.49
C ILE A 275 5.32 -11.13 -5.51
N GLN A 276 4.13 -11.67 -5.21
CA GLN A 276 2.98 -11.65 -6.12
C GLN A 276 2.52 -10.22 -6.43
N SER A 277 2.34 -9.39 -5.39
CA SER A 277 1.94 -8.00 -5.57
C SER A 277 3.01 -7.17 -6.27
N GLY A 278 4.30 -7.41 -6.00
CA GLY A 278 5.42 -6.81 -6.72
C GLY A 278 5.38 -7.12 -8.21
N GLY A 279 5.04 -8.35 -8.59
CA GLY A 279 4.83 -8.75 -9.98
C GLY A 279 3.69 -7.99 -10.65
N TRP A 280 2.52 -7.89 -10.02
CA TRP A 280 1.40 -7.10 -10.52
C TRP A 280 1.73 -5.63 -10.66
N VAL A 281 2.46 -5.05 -9.70
CA VAL A 281 2.90 -3.65 -9.76
C VAL A 281 3.86 -3.43 -10.93
N LEU A 282 4.77 -4.36 -11.22
CA LEU A 282 5.64 -4.29 -12.40
C LEU A 282 4.85 -4.35 -13.72
N ILE A 283 3.83 -5.18 -13.82
CA ILE A 283 2.94 -5.23 -15.00
C ILE A 283 2.24 -3.87 -15.19
N LEU A 284 1.65 -3.32 -14.12
CA LEU A 284 1.01 -2.00 -14.18
C LEU A 284 1.99 -0.89 -14.55
N LEU A 285 3.19 -0.89 -13.93
CA LEU A 285 4.26 0.06 -14.26
C LEU A 285 4.67 -0.04 -15.72
N THR A 286 4.85 -1.26 -16.23
CA THR A 286 5.21 -1.50 -17.63
C THR A 286 4.14 -0.99 -18.58
N GLY A 287 2.86 -1.18 -18.24
CA GLY A 287 1.74 -0.63 -19.00
C GLY A 287 1.82 0.90 -19.10
N PHE A 288 1.94 1.61 -17.96
CA PHE A 288 2.07 3.07 -17.94
C PHE A 288 3.36 3.56 -18.61
N TYR A 289 4.48 2.88 -18.39
CA TYR A 289 5.75 3.19 -19.04
C TYR A 289 5.63 3.08 -20.58
N SER A 290 4.97 2.02 -21.06
CA SER A 290 4.74 1.83 -22.50
C SER A 290 3.80 2.90 -23.08
N LEU A 291 2.74 3.27 -22.38
CA LEU A 291 1.82 4.33 -22.80
C LEU A 291 2.53 5.69 -22.92
N VAL A 292 3.42 5.99 -21.96
CA VAL A 292 4.10 7.31 -21.91
C VAL A 292 5.29 7.37 -22.85
N GLU A 293 6.19 6.36 -22.77
CA GLU A 293 7.51 6.42 -23.41
C GLU A 293 7.54 5.75 -24.79
N ILE A 294 6.62 4.79 -25.08
CA ILE A 294 6.56 4.12 -26.39
C ILE A 294 5.44 4.71 -27.25
N ALA A 295 4.21 4.79 -26.70
CA ALA A 295 3.06 5.32 -27.45
C ALA A 295 2.97 6.85 -27.43
N GLY A 296 3.69 7.55 -26.55
CA GLY A 296 3.71 9.01 -26.48
C GLY A 296 2.43 9.66 -25.95
N TRP A 297 1.54 8.90 -25.27
CA TRP A 297 0.22 9.37 -24.80
C TRP A 297 0.30 10.26 -23.55
N ARG A 298 1.25 11.20 -23.53
CA ARG A 298 1.53 12.08 -22.39
C ARG A 298 0.33 12.93 -21.97
N ARG A 299 -0.50 13.36 -22.93
CA ARG A 299 -1.70 14.18 -22.65
C ARG A 299 -2.77 13.37 -21.92
N LEU A 300 -2.97 12.12 -22.31
CA LEU A 300 -3.97 11.23 -21.70
C LEU A 300 -3.63 10.91 -20.25
N VAL A 301 -2.33 10.74 -19.93
CA VAL A 301 -1.88 10.42 -18.57
C VAL A 301 -1.70 11.67 -17.68
N PHE A 302 -1.87 12.89 -18.23
CA PHE A 302 -1.70 14.12 -17.46
C PHE A 302 -2.53 14.18 -16.17
N PRO A 303 -3.81 13.80 -16.14
CA PRO A 303 -4.58 13.75 -14.90
C PRO A 303 -3.95 12.84 -13.82
N LEU A 304 -3.32 11.74 -14.23
CA LEU A 304 -2.60 10.82 -13.34
C LEU A 304 -1.31 11.44 -12.80
N VAL A 305 -0.60 12.20 -13.65
CA VAL A 305 0.63 12.91 -13.25
C VAL A 305 0.34 13.96 -12.19
N VAL A 306 -0.74 14.73 -12.33
CA VAL A 306 -1.17 15.73 -11.33
C VAL A 306 -1.35 15.10 -9.96
N VAL A 307 -2.04 13.96 -9.89
CA VAL A 307 -2.25 13.21 -8.64
C VAL A 307 -0.94 12.59 -8.14
N GLY A 308 -0.14 12.03 -9.04
CA GLY A 308 1.15 11.41 -8.70
C GLY A 308 2.14 12.39 -8.05
N MET A 309 2.19 13.63 -8.54
CA MET A 309 3.04 14.69 -7.99
C MET A 309 2.57 15.18 -6.60
N ASN A 310 1.32 14.98 -6.25
CA ASN A 310 0.68 15.38 -4.99
C ASN A 310 0.10 14.17 -4.22
N SER A 311 0.73 13.00 -4.34
CA SER A 311 0.19 11.73 -3.82
C SER A 311 -0.04 11.72 -2.31
N ILE A 312 0.83 12.34 -1.53
CA ILE A 312 0.64 12.48 -0.06
C ILE A 312 -0.48 13.46 0.22
N THR A 313 -0.55 14.58 -0.52
CA THR A 313 -1.60 15.58 -0.35
C THR A 313 -3.00 14.98 -0.56
N ILE A 314 -3.20 14.26 -1.68
CA ILE A 314 -4.51 13.66 -1.95
C ILE A 314 -4.86 12.56 -0.94
N TYR A 315 -3.87 11.81 -0.44
CA TYR A 315 -4.07 10.82 0.62
C TYR A 315 -4.58 11.47 1.91
N VAL A 316 -3.92 12.54 2.35
CA VAL A 316 -4.28 13.28 3.56
C VAL A 316 -5.64 13.95 3.41
N LEU A 317 -5.86 14.67 2.31
CA LEU A 317 -7.13 15.35 2.04
C LEU A 317 -8.30 14.36 1.95
N HIS A 318 -8.11 13.21 1.31
CA HIS A 318 -9.14 12.19 1.29
C HIS A 318 -9.47 11.71 2.71
N SER A 319 -8.46 11.41 3.52
CA SER A 319 -8.65 10.92 4.89
C SER A 319 -9.37 11.94 5.80
N LEU A 320 -9.11 13.24 5.60
CA LEU A 320 -9.66 14.30 6.46
C LEU A 320 -10.95 14.90 5.93
N CYS A 321 -11.10 15.06 4.60
CA CYS A 321 -12.13 15.91 4.02
C CYS A 321 -13.15 15.15 3.16
N ALA A 322 -12.96 13.86 2.82
CA ALA A 322 -13.86 13.17 1.91
C ALA A 322 -15.32 13.14 2.40
N GLY A 323 -15.54 12.91 3.69
CA GLY A 323 -16.88 12.94 4.30
C GLY A 323 -17.52 14.33 4.19
N TRP A 324 -16.78 15.36 4.59
CA TRP A 324 -17.22 16.75 4.51
C TRP A 324 -17.57 17.18 3.07
N ILE A 325 -16.69 16.84 2.10
CA ILE A 325 -16.94 17.13 0.68
C ILE A 325 -18.24 16.44 0.22
N LYS A 326 -18.43 15.17 0.57
CA LYS A 326 -19.63 14.42 0.23
C LYS A 326 -20.89 15.09 0.77
N GLU A 327 -20.92 15.45 2.05
CA GLU A 327 -22.06 16.14 2.68
C GLU A 327 -22.42 17.45 1.96
N HIS A 328 -21.42 18.25 1.59
CA HIS A 328 -21.63 19.51 0.89
C HIS A 328 -22.10 19.31 -0.54
N LEU A 329 -21.59 18.29 -1.25
CA LEU A 329 -22.12 17.94 -2.55
C LEU A 329 -23.62 17.63 -2.49
N HIS A 330 -24.05 16.84 -1.49
CA HIS A 330 -25.48 16.53 -1.31
C HIS A 330 -26.35 17.75 -0.94
N LYS A 331 -25.81 18.74 -0.23
CA LYS A 331 -26.55 19.98 0.08
C LYS A 331 -26.82 20.83 -1.17
N HIS A 332 -25.88 20.81 -2.12
CA HIS A 332 -25.95 21.70 -3.29
C HIS A 332 -26.41 20.98 -4.57
N LEU A 333 -26.26 19.66 -4.62
CA LEU A 333 -26.68 18.82 -5.73
C LEU A 333 -27.74 17.81 -5.22
N PRO A 334 -29.04 18.12 -5.37
CA PRO A 334 -30.07 17.21 -4.89
C PRO A 334 -30.04 15.88 -5.64
N ALA A 335 -30.36 14.80 -4.96
CA ALA A 335 -30.34 13.44 -5.52
C ALA A 335 -31.19 13.31 -6.80
N THR A 336 -32.26 14.14 -6.93
CA THR A 336 -33.11 14.21 -8.12
C THR A 336 -32.42 14.75 -9.38
N ALA A 337 -31.26 15.38 -9.25
CA ALA A 337 -30.46 15.86 -10.39
C ALA A 337 -29.78 14.73 -11.17
N PHE A 338 -29.77 13.51 -10.64
CA PHE A 338 -29.06 12.39 -11.21
C PHE A 338 -29.95 11.18 -11.43
N PRO A 339 -29.57 10.25 -12.33
CA PRO A 339 -30.34 9.02 -12.54
C PRO A 339 -30.43 8.22 -11.22
N ALA A 340 -31.62 7.72 -10.91
CA ALA A 340 -31.87 6.92 -9.73
C ALA A 340 -30.92 5.70 -9.68
N GLY A 341 -30.35 5.42 -8.50
CA GLY A 341 -29.43 4.31 -8.28
C GLY A 341 -27.96 4.57 -8.66
N TRP A 342 -27.62 5.76 -9.21
CA TRP A 342 -26.24 6.13 -9.53
C TRP A 342 -25.55 6.98 -8.45
N GLU A 343 -26.24 7.26 -7.35
CA GLU A 343 -25.75 8.10 -6.26
C GLU A 343 -24.38 7.65 -5.74
N PRO A 344 -24.08 6.35 -5.56
CA PRO A 344 -22.76 5.93 -5.04
C PRO A 344 -21.60 6.31 -5.97
N VAL A 345 -21.80 6.18 -7.29
CA VAL A 345 -20.77 6.53 -8.29
C VAL A 345 -20.58 8.05 -8.33
N ILE A 346 -21.68 8.79 -8.36
CA ILE A 346 -21.67 10.27 -8.44
C ILE A 346 -20.99 10.86 -7.22
N ASP A 347 -21.31 10.39 -6.01
CA ASP A 347 -20.68 10.81 -4.78
C ASP A 347 -19.17 10.63 -4.80
N ARG A 348 -18.74 9.42 -5.18
CA ARG A 348 -17.30 9.08 -5.18
C ARG A 348 -16.54 9.80 -6.27
N CYS A 349 -17.14 9.93 -7.46
CA CYS A 349 -16.55 10.72 -8.55
C CYS A 349 -16.55 12.21 -8.23
N GLY A 350 -17.58 12.73 -7.57
CA GLY A 350 -17.64 14.12 -7.11
C GLY A 350 -16.54 14.45 -6.09
N VAL A 351 -16.39 13.61 -5.07
CA VAL A 351 -15.27 13.74 -4.11
C VAL A 351 -13.92 13.70 -4.83
N LEU A 352 -13.73 12.73 -5.72
CA LEU A 352 -12.49 12.61 -6.51
C LEU A 352 -12.24 13.87 -7.34
N LEU A 353 -13.27 14.40 -8.01
CA LEU A 353 -13.14 15.62 -8.84
C LEU A 353 -12.68 16.81 -7.99
N VAL A 354 -13.28 17.04 -6.83
CA VAL A 354 -12.88 18.13 -5.93
C VAL A 354 -11.42 17.96 -5.48
N LEU A 355 -11.04 16.77 -5.03
CA LEU A 355 -9.67 16.49 -4.62
C LEU A 355 -8.68 16.63 -5.78
N TRP A 356 -9.07 16.21 -6.98
CA TRP A 356 -8.25 16.35 -8.18
C TRP A 356 -8.07 17.82 -8.56
N LEU A 357 -9.12 18.64 -8.49
CA LEU A 357 -9.04 20.09 -8.77
C LEU A 357 -8.10 20.80 -7.80
N ILE A 358 -8.10 20.41 -6.51
CA ILE A 358 -7.14 20.92 -5.53
C ILE A 358 -5.71 20.54 -5.93
N CYS A 359 -5.47 19.27 -6.28
CA CYS A 359 -4.16 18.81 -6.73
C CYS A 359 -3.71 19.52 -8.03
N TRP A 360 -4.65 19.76 -8.95
CA TRP A 360 -4.38 20.50 -10.19
C TRP A 360 -4.04 21.98 -9.92
N TRP A 361 -4.74 22.63 -9.00
CA TRP A 361 -4.41 23.98 -8.56
C TRP A 361 -3.02 24.03 -7.95
N LEU A 362 -2.70 23.12 -7.03
CA LEU A 362 -1.35 23.01 -6.44
C LEU A 362 -0.28 22.77 -7.51
N HIS A 363 -0.60 21.93 -8.50
CA HIS A 363 0.32 21.68 -9.64
C HIS A 363 0.58 22.95 -10.43
N LYS A 364 -0.44 23.76 -10.71
CA LYS A 364 -0.27 25.07 -11.39
C LYS A 364 0.57 26.05 -10.58
N GLN A 365 0.40 26.07 -9.26
CA GLN A 365 1.19 26.90 -8.34
C GLN A 365 2.59 26.36 -8.08
N LYS A 366 2.95 25.20 -8.67
CA LYS A 366 4.21 24.47 -8.41
C LYS A 366 4.42 24.16 -6.91
N ALA A 367 3.32 24.08 -6.15
CA ALA A 367 3.31 23.75 -4.73
C ALA A 367 3.15 22.22 -4.60
N PHE A 368 4.15 21.57 -4.08
CA PHE A 368 4.16 20.10 -3.89
C PHE A 368 4.54 19.80 -2.45
N LEU A 369 3.69 19.03 -1.77
CA LEU A 369 4.02 18.52 -0.44
C LEU A 369 5.06 17.40 -0.61
N ARG A 370 6.31 17.73 -0.35
CA ARG A 370 7.45 16.82 -0.38
C ARG A 370 7.90 16.58 1.06
N LEU A 371 7.47 15.47 1.63
CA LEU A 371 7.95 15.00 2.92
C LEU A 371 9.23 14.18 2.70
#